data_021c1c1dfd77d2c984603fbea61962b6
#
_entry.id   021c1c1dfd77d2c984603fbea61962b6
#
_cell.length_a   1.000
_cell.length_b   1.000
_cell.length_c   1.000
_cell.angle_alpha   90.00
_cell.angle_beta   90.00
_cell.angle_gamma   90.00
#
_symmetry.space_group_name_H-M   'P 1'
#
loop_
_entity.id
_entity.type
_entity.pdbx_description
1 polymer ?
#
loop_
_entity_poly.entity_id
_entity_poly.type
_entity_poly.pdbx_seq_one_letter_code
_entity_poly.pdbx_strand_id
1 'polypeptide(L)'
;MELVLELDRNLLIFLNSLGSEKFDNLWLILTNKFTHIPLYLLLLFLLFRSLRYSYQKQKLYKVYSIYMLSIVFLIFISDQLSNLFKNSIQRLRPCHDDQIQNIIRVVKEDCGGLYSFFSAHASNSFVIATIFILFMNRKKEYFLLFLWAAVVAYSRVYLGLHYPSDIIIGSLIGISVSYFFYIVIFNRLVGKLLK
;
A
#
# COMPACT_ATOMS: atom_id res chain seq x y z
N MET A 1 -7.05 17.49 19.82
CA MET A 1 -7.40 16.24 19.10
C MET A 1 -8.62 16.46 18.21
N GLU A 2 -9.68 17.09 18.70
CA GLU A 2 -10.90 17.39 17.91
C GLU A 2 -10.63 18.19 16.64
N LEU A 3 -9.82 19.26 16.72
CA LEU A 3 -9.46 20.07 15.54
C LEU A 3 -8.82 19.25 14.41
N VAL A 4 -7.95 18.27 14.73
CA VAL A 4 -7.30 17.42 13.73
C VAL A 4 -8.31 16.49 13.06
N LEU A 5 -9.25 15.94 13.82
CA LEU A 5 -10.31 15.09 13.29
C LEU A 5 -11.28 15.88 12.40
N GLU A 6 -11.59 17.11 12.78
CA GLU A 6 -12.42 18.01 11.99
C GLU A 6 -11.73 18.41 10.67
N LEU A 7 -10.45 18.76 10.71
CA LEU A 7 -9.67 19.04 9.50
C LEU A 7 -9.62 17.83 8.56
N ASP A 8 -9.45 16.62 9.10
CA ASP A 8 -9.39 15.39 8.31
C ASP A 8 -10.75 15.08 7.64
N ARG A 9 -11.86 15.32 8.36
CA ARG A 9 -13.22 15.22 7.78
C ARG A 9 -13.45 16.23 6.69
N ASN A 10 -13.13 17.50 6.92
CA ASN A 10 -13.31 18.55 5.94
C ASN A 10 -12.48 18.31 4.69
N LEU A 11 -11.24 17.83 4.86
CA LEU A 11 -10.37 17.47 3.75
C LEU A 11 -10.93 16.25 2.98
N LEU A 12 -11.48 15.25 3.67
CA LEU A 12 -12.18 14.14 3.02
C LEU A 12 -13.34 14.63 2.18
N ILE A 13 -14.24 15.44 2.76
CA ILE A 13 -15.43 15.97 2.06
C ILE A 13 -14.99 16.73 0.82
N PHE A 14 -14.00 17.60 0.93
CA PHE A 14 -13.45 18.35 -0.19
C PHE A 14 -12.91 17.43 -1.29
N LEU A 15 -12.00 16.50 -0.95
CA LEU A 15 -11.37 15.61 -1.93
C LEU A 15 -12.36 14.64 -2.58
N ASN A 16 -13.33 14.14 -1.81
CA ASN A 16 -14.36 13.24 -2.30
C ASN A 16 -15.37 13.95 -3.20
N SER A 17 -15.70 15.22 -2.92
CA SER A 17 -16.59 16.05 -3.74
C SER A 17 -16.04 16.37 -5.14
N LEU A 18 -14.71 16.30 -5.32
CA LEU A 18 -14.07 16.41 -6.64
C LEU A 18 -14.34 15.20 -7.54
N GLY A 19 -14.91 14.12 -6.96
CA GLY A 19 -15.28 12.92 -7.69
C GLY A 19 -16.45 13.15 -8.65
N SER A 20 -16.51 12.33 -9.71
CA SER A 20 -17.54 12.38 -10.73
C SER A 20 -17.93 10.98 -11.15
N GLU A 21 -19.22 10.72 -11.38
CA GLU A 21 -19.75 9.42 -11.82
C GLU A 21 -19.03 8.86 -13.06
N LYS A 22 -18.58 9.75 -13.94
CA LYS A 22 -17.84 9.36 -15.16
C LYS A 22 -16.54 8.61 -14.85
N PHE A 23 -15.92 8.87 -13.69
CA PHE A 23 -14.65 8.26 -13.28
C PHE A 23 -14.80 7.17 -12.22
N ASP A 24 -16.01 6.90 -11.75
CA ASP A 24 -16.23 5.89 -10.68
C ASP A 24 -15.72 4.50 -11.08
N ASN A 25 -16.04 4.05 -12.28
CA ASN A 25 -15.54 2.77 -12.79
C ASN A 25 -14.01 2.70 -12.86
N LEU A 26 -13.36 3.80 -13.26
CA LEU A 26 -11.90 3.87 -13.28
C LEU A 26 -11.32 3.69 -11.86
N TRP A 27 -11.88 4.38 -10.87
CA TRP A 27 -11.41 4.29 -9.49
C TRP A 27 -11.72 2.93 -8.84
N LEU A 28 -12.85 2.30 -9.19
CA LEU A 28 -13.16 0.93 -8.80
C LEU A 28 -12.14 -0.07 -9.36
N ILE A 29 -11.72 0.11 -10.61
CA ILE A 29 -10.65 -0.70 -11.23
C ILE A 29 -9.31 -0.45 -10.52
N LEU A 30 -8.95 0.82 -10.28
CA LEU A 30 -7.68 1.19 -9.63
C LEU A 30 -7.57 0.74 -8.18
N THR A 31 -8.68 0.59 -7.46
CA THR A 31 -8.68 0.06 -6.09
C THR A 31 -8.67 -1.46 -6.03
N ASN A 32 -9.01 -2.14 -7.12
CA ASN A 32 -9.13 -3.60 -7.14
C ASN A 32 -7.76 -4.25 -7.17
N LYS A 33 -7.46 -5.08 -6.16
CA LYS A 33 -6.18 -5.79 -6.03
C LYS A 33 -5.83 -6.67 -7.24
N PHE A 34 -6.83 -7.22 -7.93
CA PHE A 34 -6.61 -8.09 -9.10
C PHE A 34 -6.14 -7.31 -10.34
N THR A 35 -6.50 -6.04 -10.46
CA THR A 35 -6.08 -5.17 -11.56
C THR A 35 -4.55 -4.95 -11.57
N HIS A 36 -3.91 -5.10 -10.42
CA HIS A 36 -2.46 -4.90 -10.28
C HIS A 36 -1.64 -6.16 -10.58
N ILE A 37 -2.28 -7.32 -10.83
CA ILE A 37 -1.56 -8.57 -11.14
C ILE A 37 -0.57 -8.40 -12.32
N PRO A 38 -0.93 -7.77 -13.45
CA PRO A 38 0.03 -7.56 -14.54
C PRO A 38 1.27 -6.76 -14.11
N LEU A 39 1.09 -5.72 -13.31
CA LEU A 39 2.19 -4.94 -12.73
C LEU A 39 3.08 -5.81 -11.84
N TYR A 40 2.49 -6.61 -10.97
CA TYR A 40 3.25 -7.50 -10.07
C TYR A 40 4.05 -8.53 -10.85
N LEU A 41 3.46 -9.15 -11.87
CA LEU A 41 4.16 -10.10 -12.73
C LEU A 41 5.33 -9.45 -13.48
N LEU A 42 5.13 -8.22 -14.00
CA LEU A 42 6.20 -7.44 -14.61
C LEU A 42 7.34 -7.17 -13.62
N LEU A 43 7.02 -6.70 -12.40
CA LEU A 43 8.02 -6.41 -11.38
C LEU A 43 8.81 -7.67 -10.98
N LEU A 44 8.15 -8.80 -10.83
CA LEU A 44 8.79 -10.08 -10.51
C LEU A 44 9.68 -10.56 -11.67
N PHE A 45 9.25 -10.39 -12.90
CA PHE A 45 10.07 -10.68 -14.09
C PHE A 45 11.33 -9.79 -14.15
N LEU A 46 11.17 -8.48 -13.93
CA LEU A 46 12.31 -7.54 -13.92
C LEU A 46 13.29 -7.86 -12.79
N LEU A 47 12.78 -8.23 -11.61
CA LEU A 47 13.58 -8.68 -10.48
C LEU A 47 14.37 -9.95 -10.84
N PHE A 48 13.70 -10.97 -11.38
CA PHE A 48 14.35 -12.20 -11.82
C PHE A 48 15.44 -11.93 -12.86
N ARG A 49 15.14 -11.10 -13.86
CA ARG A 49 16.09 -10.68 -14.89
C ARG A 49 17.31 -9.98 -14.27
N SER A 50 17.10 -9.05 -13.33
CA SER A 50 18.19 -8.37 -12.62
C SER A 50 19.08 -9.33 -11.85
N LEU A 51 18.50 -10.27 -11.11
CA LEU A 51 19.24 -11.26 -10.33
C LEU A 51 20.00 -12.25 -11.21
N ARG A 52 19.44 -12.63 -12.36
CA ARG A 52 20.10 -13.55 -13.31
C ARG A 52 21.43 -12.99 -13.85
N TYR A 53 21.56 -11.68 -13.97
CA TYR A 53 22.84 -11.06 -14.36
C TYR A 53 23.86 -11.01 -13.20
N SER A 54 23.38 -11.02 -11.97
CA SER A 54 24.22 -10.86 -10.78
C SER A 54 24.68 -12.16 -10.13
N TYR A 55 23.94 -13.27 -10.37
CA TYR A 55 24.18 -14.54 -9.67
C TYR A 55 24.31 -15.72 -10.63
N GLN A 56 25.22 -16.66 -10.25
CA GLN A 56 25.31 -17.94 -10.94
C GLN A 56 24.06 -18.78 -10.73
N LYS A 57 23.73 -19.65 -11.69
CA LYS A 57 22.48 -20.44 -11.73
C LYS A 57 22.16 -21.17 -10.42
N GLN A 58 23.18 -21.75 -9.76
CA GLN A 58 22.97 -22.49 -8.49
C GLN A 58 22.52 -21.59 -7.32
N LYS A 59 23.00 -20.34 -7.26
CA LYS A 59 22.62 -19.38 -6.21
C LYS A 59 21.38 -18.57 -6.58
N LEU A 60 21.09 -18.40 -7.87
CA LEU A 60 19.99 -17.59 -8.38
C LEU A 60 18.63 -17.94 -7.76
N TYR A 61 18.24 -19.20 -7.82
CA TYR A 61 16.93 -19.63 -7.30
C TYR A 61 16.79 -19.43 -5.79
N LYS A 62 17.86 -19.70 -5.02
CA LYS A 62 17.86 -19.47 -3.58
C LYS A 62 17.72 -17.99 -3.23
N VAL A 63 18.48 -17.14 -3.94
CA VAL A 63 18.39 -15.68 -3.75
C VAL A 63 17.00 -15.19 -4.14
N TYR A 64 16.50 -15.58 -5.32
CA TYR A 64 15.16 -15.18 -5.79
C TYR A 64 14.05 -15.60 -4.80
N SER A 65 14.14 -16.81 -4.22
CA SER A 65 13.18 -17.25 -3.20
C SER A 65 13.20 -16.36 -1.96
N ILE A 66 14.37 -15.86 -1.53
CA ILE A 66 14.45 -14.92 -0.39
C ILE A 66 13.74 -13.60 -0.73
N TYR A 67 13.92 -13.08 -1.94
CA TYR A 67 13.22 -11.86 -2.38
C TYR A 67 11.70 -12.07 -2.37
N MET A 68 11.23 -13.20 -2.91
CA MET A 68 9.80 -13.54 -2.94
C MET A 68 9.22 -13.68 -1.54
N LEU A 69 9.88 -14.46 -0.67
CA LEU A 69 9.45 -14.63 0.73
C LEU A 69 9.44 -13.31 1.50
N SER A 70 10.40 -12.42 1.22
CA SER A 70 10.45 -11.09 1.82
C SER A 70 9.24 -10.24 1.45
N ILE A 71 8.80 -10.26 0.18
CA ILE A 71 7.61 -9.52 -0.27
C ILE A 71 6.36 -10.06 0.43
N VAL A 72 6.17 -11.39 0.43
CA VAL A 72 5.02 -12.02 1.09
C VAL A 72 5.00 -11.72 2.58
N PHE A 73 6.14 -11.82 3.25
CA PHE A 73 6.30 -11.52 4.68
C PHE A 73 5.95 -10.07 4.99
N LEU A 74 6.44 -9.11 4.19
CA LEU A 74 6.17 -7.69 4.39
C LEU A 74 4.69 -7.34 4.22
N ILE A 75 4.02 -7.91 3.20
CA ILE A 75 2.57 -7.72 3.01
C ILE A 75 1.81 -8.30 4.21
N PHE A 76 2.18 -9.50 4.66
CA PHE A 76 1.57 -10.12 5.83
C PHE A 76 1.72 -9.24 7.09
N ILE A 77 2.92 -8.75 7.39
CA ILE A 77 3.17 -7.86 8.54
C ILE A 77 2.36 -6.56 8.41
N SER A 78 2.32 -5.96 7.22
CA SER A 78 1.55 -4.74 6.96
C SER A 78 0.05 -4.93 7.21
N ASP A 79 -0.51 -6.06 6.76
CA ASP A 79 -1.92 -6.40 6.99
C ASP A 79 -2.20 -6.67 8.48
N GLN A 80 -1.32 -7.40 9.18
CA GLN A 80 -1.48 -7.64 10.62
C GLN A 80 -1.41 -6.34 11.43
N LEU A 81 -0.47 -5.44 11.11
CA LEU A 81 -0.40 -4.12 11.73
C LEU A 81 -1.67 -3.31 11.47
N SER A 82 -2.16 -3.28 10.23
CA SER A 82 -3.41 -2.58 9.91
C SER A 82 -4.60 -3.13 10.71
N ASN A 83 -4.72 -4.44 10.84
CA ASN A 83 -5.80 -5.08 11.61
C ASN A 83 -5.66 -4.80 13.11
N LEU A 84 -4.44 -4.84 13.65
CA LEU A 84 -4.16 -4.49 15.04
C LEU A 84 -4.61 -3.06 15.36
N PHE A 85 -4.19 -2.09 14.53
CA PHE A 85 -4.54 -0.68 14.75
C PHE A 85 -6.04 -0.43 14.57
N LYS A 86 -6.72 -1.06 13.62
CA LYS A 86 -8.17 -0.97 13.45
C LYS A 86 -8.91 -1.44 14.69
N ASN A 87 -8.51 -2.56 15.25
CA ASN A 87 -9.15 -3.14 16.43
C ASN A 87 -8.85 -2.31 17.72
N SER A 88 -7.67 -1.68 17.78
CA SER A 88 -7.28 -0.87 18.95
C SER A 88 -7.86 0.55 18.93
N ILE A 89 -7.86 1.21 17.76
CA ILE A 89 -8.30 2.62 17.64
C ILE A 89 -9.81 2.73 17.41
N GLN A 90 -10.39 1.73 16.70
CA GLN A 90 -11.82 1.63 16.42
C GLN A 90 -12.43 2.87 15.75
N ARG A 91 -11.63 3.61 14.96
CA ARG A 91 -12.13 4.74 14.19
C ARG A 91 -13.08 4.24 13.10
N LEU A 92 -14.33 4.69 13.12
CA LEU A 92 -15.31 4.34 12.08
C LEU A 92 -14.83 4.80 10.70
N ARG A 93 -15.22 4.05 9.67
CA ARG A 93 -15.03 4.50 8.28
C ARG A 93 -15.95 5.68 7.97
N PRO A 94 -15.57 6.55 7.01
CA PRO A 94 -16.43 7.67 6.59
C PRO A 94 -17.85 7.25 6.24
N CYS A 95 -18.03 6.12 5.59
CA CYS A 95 -19.34 5.55 5.23
C CYS A 95 -20.16 4.99 6.40
N HIS A 96 -19.58 4.89 7.59
CA HIS A 96 -20.23 4.49 8.84
C HIS A 96 -20.21 5.61 9.89
N ASP A 97 -19.70 6.80 9.55
CA ASP A 97 -19.65 7.96 10.43
C ASP A 97 -20.92 8.79 10.22
N ASP A 98 -21.83 8.79 11.22
CA ASP A 98 -23.13 9.46 11.17
C ASP A 98 -23.04 10.97 10.84
N GLN A 99 -21.89 11.59 11.13
CA GLN A 99 -21.69 13.02 10.88
C GLN A 99 -21.44 13.33 9.40
N ILE A 100 -20.95 12.37 8.61
CA ILE A 100 -20.52 12.63 7.22
C ILE A 100 -21.05 11.63 6.19
N GLN A 101 -21.55 10.47 6.61
CA GLN A 101 -22.00 9.41 5.68
C GLN A 101 -23.02 9.89 4.65
N ASN A 102 -23.88 10.86 4.99
CA ASN A 102 -24.90 11.44 4.13
C ASN A 102 -24.39 12.64 3.27
N ILE A 103 -23.14 13.08 3.52
CA ILE A 103 -22.55 14.23 2.83
C ILE A 103 -21.56 13.76 1.74
N ILE A 104 -20.89 12.63 1.98
CA ILE A 104 -19.88 12.10 1.06
C ILE A 104 -20.50 11.19 -0.01
N ARG A 105 -19.79 11.07 -1.13
CA ARG A 105 -20.09 10.07 -2.15
C ARG A 105 -19.46 8.73 -1.77
N VAL A 106 -20.28 7.73 -1.47
CA VAL A 106 -19.86 6.36 -1.28
C VAL A 106 -20.08 5.60 -2.58
N VAL A 107 -19.01 5.41 -3.36
CA VAL A 107 -19.09 4.80 -4.70
C VAL A 107 -19.19 3.28 -4.64
N LYS A 108 -18.64 2.68 -3.59
CA LYS A 108 -18.66 1.23 -3.40
C LYS A 108 -19.76 0.85 -2.41
N GLU A 109 -20.74 0.04 -2.85
CA GLU A 109 -21.85 -0.43 -2.00
C GLU A 109 -21.38 -1.12 -0.72
N ASP A 110 -20.33 -1.96 -0.83
CA ASP A 110 -19.68 -2.57 0.33
C ASP A 110 -18.54 -1.69 0.82
N CYS A 111 -18.75 -1.01 1.92
CA CYS A 111 -17.73 -0.23 2.62
C CYS A 111 -16.55 -1.08 3.14
N GLY A 112 -16.66 -2.39 3.15
CA GLY A 112 -15.73 -3.29 3.82
C GLY A 112 -15.94 -3.28 5.34
N GLY A 113 -14.92 -3.59 6.12
CA GLY A 113 -15.07 -3.64 7.58
C GLY A 113 -15.40 -2.28 8.24
N LEU A 114 -15.81 -2.30 9.50
CA LEU A 114 -16.30 -1.14 10.25
C LEU A 114 -15.24 -0.05 10.48
N TYR A 115 -13.98 -0.44 10.74
CA TYR A 115 -12.92 0.47 11.17
C TYR A 115 -11.98 0.88 10.02
N SER A 116 -11.51 2.14 10.06
CA SER A 116 -10.72 2.76 8.99
C SER A 116 -9.22 2.79 9.23
N PHE A 117 -8.77 3.07 10.46
CA PHE A 117 -7.38 3.44 10.76
C PHE A 117 -6.48 2.23 10.99
N PHE A 118 -5.40 2.14 10.27
CA PHE A 118 -5.00 2.84 9.06
C PHE A 118 -5.34 2.02 7.81
N SER A 119 -5.21 2.64 6.61
CA SER A 119 -5.55 2.00 5.34
C SER A 119 -4.54 0.92 4.95
N ALA A 120 -4.96 -0.36 4.94
CA ALA A 120 -4.15 -1.47 4.46
C ALA A 120 -3.81 -1.36 2.97
N HIS A 121 -4.72 -0.83 2.12
CA HIS A 121 -4.43 -0.61 0.70
C HIS A 121 -3.28 0.38 0.50
N ALA A 122 -3.28 1.48 1.24
CA ALA A 122 -2.18 2.44 1.21
C ALA A 122 -0.89 1.79 1.70
N SER A 123 -0.91 1.14 2.86
CA SER A 123 0.27 0.51 3.44
C SER A 123 0.88 -0.54 2.49
N ASN A 124 0.07 -1.47 1.98
CA ASN A 124 0.56 -2.54 1.10
C ASN A 124 1.10 -2.02 -0.24
N SER A 125 0.47 -1.02 -0.85
CA SER A 125 0.98 -0.43 -2.09
C SER A 125 2.31 0.26 -1.88
N PHE A 126 2.48 0.97 -0.76
CA PHE A 126 3.76 1.60 -0.40
C PHE A 126 4.81 0.59 0.07
N VAL A 127 4.42 -0.54 0.69
CA VAL A 127 5.33 -1.68 0.93
C VAL A 127 5.91 -2.17 -0.39
N ILE A 128 5.07 -2.47 -1.38
CA ILE A 128 5.50 -2.97 -2.68
C ILE A 128 6.41 -1.94 -3.37
N ALA A 129 5.99 -0.67 -3.43
CA ALA A 129 6.78 0.40 -4.05
C ALA A 129 8.18 0.50 -3.41
N THR A 130 8.24 0.58 -2.07
CA THR A 130 9.49 0.75 -1.34
C THR A 130 10.42 -0.44 -1.51
N ILE A 131 9.91 -1.66 -1.32
CA ILE A 131 10.77 -2.83 -1.35
C ILE A 131 11.34 -3.10 -2.76
N PHE A 132 10.55 -2.86 -3.82
CA PHE A 132 11.05 -2.98 -5.19
C PHE A 132 12.08 -1.91 -5.54
N ILE A 133 11.90 -0.65 -5.10
CA ILE A 133 12.92 0.41 -5.27
C ILE A 133 14.24 0.00 -4.60
N LEU A 134 14.18 -0.58 -3.40
CA LEU A 134 15.35 -1.04 -2.67
C LEU A 134 15.99 -2.26 -3.34
N PHE A 135 15.21 -3.23 -3.78
CA PHE A 135 15.68 -4.43 -4.49
C PHE A 135 16.33 -4.10 -5.83
N MET A 136 15.88 -3.04 -6.50
CA MET A 136 16.41 -2.57 -7.77
C MET A 136 17.49 -1.49 -7.63
N ASN A 137 18.17 -1.44 -6.46
CA ASN A 137 19.27 -0.53 -6.18
C ASN A 137 18.91 0.95 -6.39
N ARG A 138 17.67 1.35 -6.07
CA ARG A 138 17.15 2.73 -6.14
C ARG A 138 17.26 3.35 -7.54
N LYS A 139 17.17 2.57 -8.60
CA LYS A 139 17.13 3.11 -9.96
C LYS A 139 15.94 4.04 -10.14
N LYS A 140 16.18 5.19 -10.79
CA LYS A 140 15.22 6.31 -10.88
C LYS A 140 13.86 5.92 -11.44
N GLU A 141 13.83 5.04 -12.44
CA GLU A 141 12.60 4.57 -13.07
C GLU A 141 11.62 3.87 -12.12
N TYR A 142 12.12 3.23 -11.06
CA TYR A 142 11.25 2.56 -10.09
C TYR A 142 10.57 3.51 -9.10
N PHE A 143 10.99 4.80 -9.02
CA PHE A 143 10.28 5.80 -8.21
C PHE A 143 8.86 6.07 -8.72
N LEU A 144 8.54 5.76 -9.99
CA LEU A 144 7.18 5.77 -10.51
C LEU A 144 6.22 4.83 -9.74
N LEU A 145 6.74 3.82 -9.04
CA LEU A 145 5.94 2.97 -8.15
C LEU A 145 5.35 3.75 -6.98
N PHE A 146 5.98 4.83 -6.51
CA PHE A 146 5.37 5.69 -5.50
C PHE A 146 4.18 6.46 -6.05
N LEU A 147 4.22 6.90 -7.31
CA LEU A 147 3.07 7.52 -7.95
C LEU A 147 1.91 6.53 -8.07
N TRP A 148 2.19 5.30 -8.53
CA TRP A 148 1.20 4.23 -8.55
C TRP A 148 0.61 3.96 -7.15
N ALA A 149 1.46 3.84 -6.13
CA ALA A 149 1.01 3.61 -4.75
C ALA A 149 0.15 4.77 -4.22
N ALA A 150 0.50 6.03 -4.56
CA ALA A 150 -0.28 7.20 -4.20
C ALA A 150 -1.66 7.20 -4.87
N VAL A 151 -1.75 6.79 -6.14
CA VAL A 151 -3.03 6.65 -6.86
C VAL A 151 -3.90 5.57 -6.19
N VAL A 152 -3.32 4.41 -5.84
CA VAL A 152 -4.04 3.35 -5.11
C VAL A 152 -4.50 3.84 -3.73
N ALA A 153 -3.66 4.58 -3.01
CA ALA A 153 -4.03 5.15 -1.71
C ALA A 153 -5.16 6.19 -1.86
N TYR A 154 -5.05 7.11 -2.82
CA TYR A 154 -6.06 8.14 -3.06
C TYR A 154 -7.41 7.55 -3.49
N SER A 155 -7.42 6.41 -4.22
CA SER A 155 -8.66 5.73 -4.59
C SER A 155 -9.55 5.45 -3.37
N ARG A 156 -8.96 5.28 -2.19
CA ARG A 156 -9.71 4.99 -0.95
C ARG A 156 -10.47 6.21 -0.41
N VAL A 157 -9.89 7.41 -0.61
CA VAL A 157 -10.54 8.70 -0.30
C VAL A 157 -11.63 9.00 -1.33
N TYR A 158 -11.31 8.82 -2.61
CA TYR A 158 -12.27 9.01 -3.70
C TYR A 158 -13.55 8.17 -3.50
N LEU A 159 -13.39 6.91 -3.11
CA LEU A 159 -14.51 5.98 -2.90
C LEU A 159 -15.26 6.20 -1.57
N GLY A 160 -14.84 7.14 -0.71
CA GLY A 160 -15.47 7.40 0.59
C GLY A 160 -15.18 6.36 1.67
N LEU A 161 -14.08 5.60 1.55
CA LEU A 161 -13.80 4.45 2.42
C LEU A 161 -12.77 4.71 3.53
N HIS A 162 -11.92 5.74 3.37
CA HIS A 162 -10.87 6.10 4.30
C HIS A 162 -10.69 7.62 4.35
N TYR A 163 -10.29 8.10 5.52
CA TYR A 163 -9.87 9.49 5.68
C TYR A 163 -8.48 9.74 5.08
N PRO A 164 -8.15 11.01 4.72
CA PRO A 164 -6.81 11.36 4.26
C PRO A 164 -5.70 10.95 5.24
N SER A 165 -5.90 11.12 6.54
CA SER A 165 -4.94 10.68 7.56
C SER A 165 -4.71 9.16 7.56
N ASP A 166 -5.76 8.35 7.32
CA ASP A 166 -5.63 6.89 7.26
C ASP A 166 -4.68 6.45 6.14
N ILE A 167 -4.73 7.12 4.98
CA ILE A 167 -3.87 6.80 3.84
C ILE A 167 -2.47 7.34 4.02
N ILE A 168 -2.29 8.53 4.61
CA ILE A 168 -0.97 9.10 4.90
C ILE A 168 -0.23 8.22 5.90
N ILE A 169 -0.85 7.90 7.04
CA ILE A 169 -0.22 7.06 8.07
C ILE A 169 0.04 5.64 7.52
N GLY A 170 -0.92 5.06 6.79
CA GLY A 170 -0.73 3.77 6.14
C GLY A 170 0.49 3.77 5.20
N SER A 171 0.63 4.81 4.38
CA SER A 171 1.77 4.98 3.47
C SER A 171 3.10 5.08 4.21
N LEU A 172 3.16 5.88 5.27
CA LEU A 172 4.36 6.04 6.09
C LEU A 172 4.75 4.73 6.80
N ILE A 173 3.77 3.97 7.31
CA ILE A 173 4.01 2.66 7.91
C ILE A 173 4.54 1.69 6.87
N GLY A 174 3.95 1.63 5.68
CA GLY A 174 4.41 0.77 4.59
C GLY A 174 5.86 1.04 4.19
N ILE A 175 6.23 2.33 4.05
CA ILE A 175 7.60 2.76 3.77
C ILE A 175 8.54 2.35 4.91
N SER A 176 8.17 2.66 6.16
CA SER A 176 9.02 2.46 7.33
C SER A 176 9.30 0.97 7.59
N VAL A 177 8.27 0.13 7.54
CA VAL A 177 8.39 -1.32 7.73
C VAL A 177 9.28 -1.94 6.65
N SER A 178 9.10 -1.55 5.39
CA SER A 178 9.91 -2.07 4.28
C SER A 178 11.36 -1.64 4.38
N TYR A 179 11.61 -0.38 4.72
CA TYR A 179 12.96 0.17 4.85
C TYR A 179 13.71 -0.46 6.02
N PHE A 180 13.05 -0.58 7.18
CA PHE A 180 13.61 -1.25 8.36
C PHE A 180 13.94 -2.72 8.06
N PHE A 181 13.00 -3.45 7.47
CA PHE A 181 13.22 -4.85 7.08
C PHE A 181 14.41 -5.00 6.14
N TYR A 182 14.53 -4.15 5.13
CA TYR A 182 15.61 -4.20 4.16
C TYR A 182 16.98 -4.01 4.83
N ILE A 183 17.12 -3.01 5.70
CA ILE A 183 18.40 -2.72 6.35
C ILE A 183 18.77 -3.77 7.38
N VAL A 184 17.82 -4.16 8.24
CA VAL A 184 18.14 -4.97 9.43
C VAL A 184 18.13 -6.46 9.13
N ILE A 185 17.19 -6.92 8.30
CA ILE A 185 16.94 -8.35 8.08
C ILE A 185 17.44 -8.80 6.72
N PHE A 186 16.97 -8.16 5.65
CA PHE A 186 17.21 -8.62 4.28
C PHE A 186 18.71 -8.64 3.93
N ASN A 187 19.44 -7.55 4.17
CA ASN A 187 20.87 -7.47 3.87
C ASN A 187 21.70 -8.55 4.61
N ARG A 188 21.29 -8.89 5.84
CA ARG A 188 21.94 -9.96 6.61
C ARG A 188 21.65 -11.34 6.03
N LEU A 189 20.40 -11.58 5.59
CA LEU A 189 20.00 -12.86 4.99
C LEU A 189 20.76 -13.11 3.69
N VAL A 190 20.76 -12.12 2.78
CA VAL A 190 21.45 -12.22 1.50
C VAL A 190 22.98 -12.30 1.71
N GLY A 191 23.54 -11.51 2.60
CA GLY A 191 24.97 -11.53 2.91
C GLY A 191 25.47 -12.87 3.46
N LYS A 192 24.66 -13.59 4.28
CA LYS A 192 24.98 -14.95 4.75
C LYS A 192 24.95 -16.00 3.64
N LEU A 193 24.11 -15.81 2.64
CA LEU A 193 23.92 -16.76 1.53
C LEU A 193 24.99 -16.61 0.44
N LEU A 194 25.67 -15.46 0.41
CA LEU A 194 26.72 -15.17 -0.56
C LEU A 194 28.11 -15.59 -0.07
N LYS A 195 28.27 -15.82 1.24
CA LYS A 195 29.46 -16.43 1.84
C LYS A 195 29.42 -17.95 1.66
#